data_cea4c85fe976ff3cdedab807b1de3349
#
_entry.id   cea4c85fe976ff3cdedab807b1de3349
#
_cell.length_a   1.000
_cell.length_b   1.000
_cell.length_c   1.000
_cell.angle_alpha   90.00
_cell.angle_beta   90.00
_cell.angle_gamma   90.00
#
_symmetry.space_group_name_H-M   'P 1'
#
loop_
_entity.id
_entity.type
_entity.pdbx_description
1 polymer ?
#
loop_
_entity_poly.entity_id
_entity_poly.type
_entity_poly.pdbx_seq_one_letter_code
_entity_poly.pdbx_strand_id
1 'polypeptide(L)'
;LSIQAHPSREQAEKGFAAENEAGVPLDAPNRIFRDDWPKPEMIVALTDFDALCGFRDPSSSLVLLSGLGEVDGLNEVLTPLSQNDGLATLVAAVLSGDDDVTPVVKRVVSASRAYLNDGADEDVRSLATTAVELWEDHPGDPSILVALLMNRVRLAPGQQIHLCAGSMHAYLGG
;
A
#
# COMPACT_ATOMS: atom_id res chain seq x y z
N LEU A 1 -6.74 -1.76 -6.64
CA LEU A 1 -6.54 -0.91 -5.45
C LEU A 1 -5.75 0.35 -5.82
N SER A 2 -6.19 1.52 -5.34
CA SER A 2 -5.51 2.80 -5.62
C SER A 2 -4.54 3.13 -4.49
N ILE A 3 -3.29 2.67 -4.62
CA ILE A 3 -2.20 3.08 -3.74
C ILE A 3 -1.49 4.26 -4.39
N GLN A 4 -1.36 5.38 -3.66
CA GLN A 4 -0.88 6.66 -4.17
C GLN A 4 0.33 7.16 -3.39
N ALA A 5 1.18 7.93 -4.07
CA ALA A 5 2.19 8.78 -3.46
C ALA A 5 2.30 10.07 -4.27
N HIS A 6 2.35 11.20 -3.60
CA HIS A 6 2.51 12.48 -4.27
C HIS A 6 3.96 12.97 -4.20
N PRO A 7 4.45 13.64 -5.26
CA PRO A 7 5.85 14.03 -5.33
C PRO A 7 6.20 15.09 -4.27
N SER A 8 7.44 15.04 -3.76
CA SER A 8 8.06 16.16 -3.06
C SER A 8 8.29 17.35 -4.01
N ARG A 9 8.63 18.53 -3.48
CA ARG A 9 8.94 19.70 -4.30
C ARG A 9 10.03 19.38 -5.33
N GLU A 10 11.12 18.79 -4.89
CA GLU A 10 12.24 18.44 -5.77
C GLU A 10 11.85 17.42 -6.86
N GLN A 11 11.05 16.41 -6.48
CA GLN A 11 10.56 15.42 -7.45
C GLN A 11 9.60 16.05 -8.47
N ALA A 12 8.71 16.95 -8.02
CA ALA A 12 7.77 17.63 -8.90
C ALA A 12 8.51 18.53 -9.92
N GLU A 13 9.47 19.34 -9.46
CA GLU A 13 10.30 20.19 -10.32
C GLU A 13 11.08 19.38 -11.35
N LYS A 14 11.76 18.31 -10.92
CA LYS A 14 12.53 17.44 -11.83
C LYS A 14 11.64 16.72 -12.82
N GLY A 15 10.53 16.14 -12.36
CA GLY A 15 9.61 15.40 -13.22
C GLY A 15 8.93 16.31 -14.24
N PHE A 16 8.46 17.48 -13.82
CA PHE A 16 7.87 18.47 -14.71
C PHE A 16 8.85 18.94 -15.79
N ALA A 17 10.10 19.25 -15.41
CA ALA A 17 11.12 19.65 -16.35
C ALA A 17 11.44 18.53 -17.36
N ALA A 18 11.62 17.30 -16.88
CA ALA A 18 11.92 16.16 -17.73
C ALA A 18 10.82 15.85 -18.76
N GLU A 19 9.54 15.89 -18.35
CA GLU A 19 8.42 15.69 -19.31
C GLU A 19 8.27 16.84 -20.29
N ASN A 20 8.59 18.09 -19.90
CA ASN A 20 8.65 19.22 -20.82
C ASN A 20 9.78 19.06 -21.86
N GLU A 21 10.97 18.64 -21.42
CA GLU A 21 12.12 18.40 -22.31
C GLU A 21 11.83 17.24 -23.29
N ALA A 22 11.13 16.21 -22.83
CA ALA A 22 10.65 15.09 -23.65
C ALA A 22 9.50 15.47 -24.58
N GLY A 23 8.96 16.70 -24.52
CA GLY A 23 7.89 17.19 -25.37
C GLY A 23 6.53 16.57 -25.07
N VAL A 24 6.31 16.00 -23.86
CA VAL A 24 5.03 15.45 -23.44
C VAL A 24 4.04 16.60 -23.19
N PRO A 25 2.92 16.73 -23.94
CA PRO A 25 1.93 17.78 -23.72
C PRO A 25 1.35 17.76 -22.30
N LEU A 26 0.98 18.93 -21.75
CA LEU A 26 0.41 19.04 -20.39
C LEU A 26 -0.92 18.30 -20.23
N ASP A 27 -1.68 18.16 -21.30
CA ASP A 27 -2.98 17.48 -21.36
C ASP A 27 -2.88 16.02 -21.82
N ALA A 28 -1.67 15.50 -22.09
CA ALA A 28 -1.48 14.12 -22.52
C ALA A 28 -1.94 13.14 -21.44
N PRO A 29 -2.64 12.05 -21.80
CA PRO A 29 -3.14 11.05 -20.83
C PRO A 29 -2.03 10.39 -20.01
N ASN A 30 -0.83 10.28 -20.58
CA ASN A 30 0.35 9.69 -19.95
C ASN A 30 1.23 10.72 -19.21
N ARG A 31 0.83 11.99 -19.14
CA ARG A 31 1.53 13.02 -18.39
C ARG A 31 1.32 12.81 -16.90
N ILE A 32 2.41 12.64 -16.15
CA ILE A 32 2.42 12.43 -14.68
C ILE A 32 2.54 13.77 -13.96
N PHE A 33 3.50 14.61 -14.37
CA PHE A 33 3.79 15.90 -13.71
C PHE A 33 3.15 17.04 -14.49
N ARG A 34 1.97 17.50 -14.06
CA ARG A 34 1.22 18.59 -14.71
C ARG A 34 1.62 19.98 -14.22
N ASP A 35 2.31 20.05 -13.12
CA ASP A 35 2.89 21.23 -12.51
C ASP A 35 4.16 20.86 -11.73
N ASP A 36 4.92 21.85 -11.24
CA ASP A 36 6.15 21.69 -10.49
C ASP A 36 5.95 21.79 -8.97
N TRP A 37 4.70 21.67 -8.47
CA TRP A 37 4.37 21.82 -7.06
C TRP A 37 4.22 20.47 -6.33
N PRO A 38 4.64 20.42 -5.05
CA PRO A 38 4.35 19.28 -4.19
C PRO A 38 2.85 19.22 -3.91
N LYS A 39 2.33 18.03 -3.62
CA LYS A 39 0.91 17.82 -3.31
C LYS A 39 0.77 17.16 -1.94
N PRO A 40 1.03 17.89 -0.84
CA PRO A 40 0.67 17.38 0.48
C PRO A 40 -0.85 17.25 0.55
N GLU A 41 -1.31 16.23 1.24
CA GLU A 41 -2.73 15.98 1.44
C GLU A 41 -3.13 16.05 2.90
N MET A 42 -4.38 16.37 3.15
CA MET A 42 -5.01 16.28 4.44
C MET A 42 -6.43 15.73 4.30
N ILE A 43 -6.76 14.76 5.12
CA ILE A 43 -8.12 14.24 5.27
C ILE A 43 -8.66 14.63 6.63
N VAL A 44 -9.91 15.06 6.66
CA VAL A 44 -10.72 15.23 7.86
C VAL A 44 -11.90 14.26 7.75
N ALA A 45 -12.02 13.34 8.68
CA ALA A 45 -13.11 12.37 8.71
C ALA A 45 -14.43 13.03 9.11
N LEU A 46 -15.48 12.83 8.31
CA LEU A 46 -16.86 13.24 8.62
C LEU A 46 -17.66 12.08 9.22
N THR A 47 -17.30 10.88 8.87
CA THR A 47 -17.78 9.58 9.38
C THR A 47 -16.59 8.79 9.91
N ASP A 48 -16.79 7.60 10.48
CA ASP A 48 -15.68 6.66 10.67
C ASP A 48 -15.02 6.41 9.33
N PHE A 49 -13.68 6.50 9.27
CA PHE A 49 -12.95 6.42 8.01
C PHE A 49 -11.68 5.59 8.17
N ASP A 50 -11.49 4.63 7.27
CA ASP A 50 -10.30 3.77 7.22
C ASP A 50 -9.36 4.15 6.08
N ALA A 51 -8.06 4.25 6.39
CA ALA A 51 -7.01 4.53 5.43
C ALA A 51 -5.77 3.67 5.67
N LEU A 52 -4.95 3.52 4.64
CA LEU A 52 -3.59 3.01 4.74
C LEU A 52 -2.62 4.19 4.62
N CYS A 53 -1.68 4.32 5.58
CA CYS A 53 -0.77 5.46 5.64
C CYS A 53 0.65 5.02 6.00
N GLY A 54 1.57 5.17 5.04
CA GLY A 54 2.97 4.79 5.19
C GLY A 54 3.17 3.29 5.38
N PHE A 55 4.40 2.84 5.22
CA PHE A 55 4.75 1.45 5.45
C PHE A 55 5.07 1.19 6.92
N ARG A 56 4.77 -0.02 7.37
CA ARG A 56 5.31 -0.55 8.63
C ARG A 56 6.81 -0.79 8.48
N ASP A 57 7.46 -0.88 9.62
CA ASP A 57 8.81 -1.44 9.67
C ASP A 57 8.81 -2.86 9.07
N PRO A 58 9.80 -3.21 8.20
CA PRO A 58 9.86 -4.53 7.56
C PRO A 58 9.79 -5.70 8.54
N SER A 59 10.46 -5.61 9.69
CA SER A 59 10.44 -6.67 10.69
C SER A 59 9.06 -6.85 11.32
N SER A 60 8.34 -5.76 11.58
CA SER A 60 6.96 -5.79 12.05
C SER A 60 6.02 -6.42 11.01
N SER A 61 6.21 -6.10 9.73
CA SER A 61 5.44 -6.71 8.64
C SER A 61 5.66 -8.22 8.55
N LEU A 62 6.91 -8.69 8.68
CA LEU A 62 7.24 -10.11 8.71
C LEU A 62 6.58 -10.83 9.88
N VAL A 63 6.61 -10.24 11.08
CA VAL A 63 5.97 -10.81 12.28
C VAL A 63 4.46 -10.94 12.09
N LEU A 64 3.80 -9.88 11.61
CA LEU A 64 2.34 -9.88 11.42
C LEU A 64 1.90 -10.89 10.35
N LEU A 65 2.58 -10.93 9.22
CA LEU A 65 2.25 -11.88 8.15
C LEU A 65 2.51 -13.33 8.55
N SER A 66 3.58 -13.59 9.32
CA SER A 66 3.83 -14.93 9.88
C SER A 66 2.79 -15.35 10.92
N GLY A 67 2.16 -14.39 11.59
CA GLY A 67 1.05 -14.63 12.52
C GLY A 67 -0.18 -15.28 11.89
N LEU A 68 -0.34 -15.20 10.58
CA LEU A 68 -1.40 -15.93 9.84
C LEU A 68 -1.17 -17.44 9.76
N GLY A 69 0.01 -17.94 10.23
CA GLY A 69 0.44 -19.31 10.07
C GLY A 69 1.26 -19.54 8.81
N GLU A 70 1.46 -20.82 8.47
CA GLU A 70 2.21 -21.19 7.26
C GLU A 70 1.38 -20.90 5.99
N VAL A 71 1.92 -20.02 5.13
CA VAL A 71 1.32 -19.68 3.83
C VAL A 71 2.34 -19.98 2.75
N ASP A 72 2.02 -20.96 1.91
CA ASP A 72 2.91 -21.44 0.85
C ASP A 72 3.29 -20.31 -0.13
N GLY A 73 4.61 -20.15 -0.38
CA GLY A 73 5.20 -19.12 -1.25
C GLY A 73 5.31 -17.73 -0.63
N LEU A 74 4.75 -17.48 0.57
CA LEU A 74 4.79 -16.14 1.17
C LEU A 74 6.19 -15.75 1.62
N ASN A 75 6.93 -16.67 2.23
CA ASN A 75 8.29 -16.41 2.73
C ASN A 75 9.25 -16.06 1.57
N GLU A 76 9.12 -16.73 0.44
CA GLU A 76 9.91 -16.46 -0.77
C GLU A 76 9.66 -15.05 -1.28
N VAL A 77 8.40 -14.65 -1.38
CA VAL A 77 8.00 -13.30 -1.82
C VAL A 77 8.48 -12.23 -0.83
N LEU A 78 8.46 -12.50 0.47
CA LEU A 78 8.86 -11.55 1.51
C LEU A 78 10.38 -11.52 1.76
N THR A 79 11.17 -12.41 1.16
CA THR A 79 12.64 -12.48 1.33
C THR A 79 13.34 -11.11 1.19
N PRO A 80 12.97 -10.23 0.24
CA PRO A 80 13.60 -8.91 0.13
C PRO A 80 13.50 -8.06 1.39
N LEU A 81 12.43 -8.19 2.19
CA LEU A 81 12.23 -7.38 3.40
C LEU A 81 13.34 -7.53 4.46
N SER A 82 14.14 -8.59 4.38
CA SER A 82 15.29 -8.81 5.26
C SER A 82 16.58 -8.13 4.80
N GLN A 83 16.53 -7.39 3.68
CA GLN A 83 17.69 -6.75 3.04
C GLN A 83 17.58 -5.22 3.12
N ASN A 84 18.72 -4.53 2.90
CA ASN A 84 18.73 -3.09 2.71
C ASN A 84 17.89 -2.73 1.47
N ASP A 85 17.07 -1.70 1.56
CA ASP A 85 16.12 -1.27 0.52
C ASP A 85 15.11 -2.36 0.07
N GLY A 86 15.00 -3.45 0.85
CA GLY A 86 14.18 -4.60 0.51
C GLY A 86 12.69 -4.28 0.38
N LEU A 87 12.18 -3.32 1.16
CA LEU A 87 10.80 -2.85 1.01
C LEU A 87 10.57 -2.20 -0.36
N ALA A 88 11.46 -1.31 -0.79
CA ALA A 88 11.36 -0.67 -2.11
C ALA A 88 11.46 -1.70 -3.24
N THR A 89 12.36 -2.67 -3.10
CA THR A 89 12.52 -3.78 -4.05
C THR A 89 11.25 -4.61 -4.16
N LEU A 90 10.66 -5.02 -3.05
CA LEU A 90 9.41 -5.81 -3.04
C LEU A 90 8.25 -5.03 -3.64
N VAL A 91 8.07 -3.77 -3.23
CA VAL A 91 7.00 -2.90 -3.75
C VAL A 91 7.14 -2.72 -5.26
N ALA A 92 8.36 -2.45 -5.75
CA ALA A 92 8.61 -2.29 -7.18
C ALA A 92 8.28 -3.58 -7.96
N ALA A 93 8.73 -4.75 -7.49
CA ALA A 93 8.46 -6.03 -8.13
C ALA A 93 6.96 -6.35 -8.22
N VAL A 94 6.20 -6.10 -7.14
CA VAL A 94 4.76 -6.32 -7.13
C VAL A 94 4.02 -5.36 -8.07
N LEU A 95 4.40 -4.08 -8.08
CA LEU A 95 3.70 -3.05 -8.87
C LEU A 95 4.11 -3.06 -10.35
N SER A 96 5.31 -3.52 -10.72
CA SER A 96 5.72 -3.68 -12.12
C SER A 96 5.00 -4.85 -12.80
N GLY A 97 4.57 -5.83 -12.01
CA GLY A 97 3.97 -7.07 -12.53
C GLY A 97 4.99 -8.04 -13.14
N ASP A 98 6.29 -7.84 -12.85
CA ASP A 98 7.35 -8.74 -13.34
C ASP A 98 7.19 -10.15 -12.75
N ASP A 99 6.73 -10.22 -11.48
CA ASP A 99 6.39 -11.46 -10.80
C ASP A 99 4.89 -11.52 -10.48
N ASP A 100 4.20 -12.56 -10.94
CA ASP A 100 2.79 -12.76 -10.59
C ASP A 100 2.66 -13.28 -9.15
N VAL A 101 2.51 -12.38 -8.19
CA VAL A 101 2.27 -12.72 -6.78
C VAL A 101 0.80 -12.99 -6.46
N THR A 102 -0.12 -12.88 -7.42
CA THR A 102 -1.56 -13.11 -7.23
C THR A 102 -1.88 -14.46 -6.57
N PRO A 103 -1.23 -15.58 -6.93
CA PRO A 103 -1.46 -16.86 -6.26
C PRO A 103 -1.09 -16.83 -4.76
N VAL A 104 -0.04 -16.11 -4.40
CA VAL A 104 0.38 -15.93 -3.00
C VAL A 104 -0.63 -15.07 -2.25
N VAL A 105 -1.05 -13.95 -2.82
CA VAL A 105 -2.09 -13.07 -2.27
C VAL A 105 -3.38 -13.86 -1.99
N LYS A 106 -3.82 -14.69 -2.92
CA LYS A 106 -4.99 -15.55 -2.73
C LYS A 106 -4.85 -16.50 -1.53
N ARG A 107 -3.65 -17.08 -1.33
CA ARG A 107 -3.37 -17.93 -0.17
C ARG A 107 -3.34 -17.13 1.13
N VAL A 108 -2.75 -15.93 1.13
CA VAL A 108 -2.78 -15.00 2.27
C VAL A 108 -4.22 -14.67 2.66
N VAL A 109 -5.09 -14.35 1.70
CA VAL A 109 -6.50 -14.08 1.96
C VAL A 109 -7.23 -15.32 2.52
N SER A 110 -6.91 -16.51 2.02
CA SER A 110 -7.47 -17.75 2.56
C SER A 110 -7.05 -18.00 4.01
N ALA A 111 -5.77 -17.81 4.32
CA ALA A 111 -5.24 -17.91 5.68
C ALA A 111 -5.86 -16.84 6.60
N SER A 112 -6.03 -15.61 6.09
CA SER A 112 -6.68 -14.51 6.80
C SER A 112 -8.12 -14.86 7.18
N ARG A 113 -8.91 -15.43 6.27
CA ARG A 113 -10.27 -15.88 6.56
C ARG A 113 -10.30 -16.98 7.62
N ALA A 114 -9.36 -17.92 7.59
CA ALA A 114 -9.24 -18.94 8.62
C ALA A 114 -8.88 -18.32 9.99
N TYR A 115 -7.90 -17.41 10.00
CA TYR A 115 -7.46 -16.71 11.22
C TYR A 115 -8.59 -15.92 11.90
N LEU A 116 -9.47 -15.29 11.13
CA LEU A 116 -10.59 -14.51 11.66
C LEU A 116 -11.62 -15.35 12.44
N ASN A 117 -11.63 -16.68 12.32
CA ASN A 117 -12.53 -17.53 13.09
C ASN A 117 -12.08 -17.70 14.55
N ASP A 118 -10.79 -17.90 14.81
CA ASP A 118 -10.28 -18.30 16.13
C ASP A 118 -8.95 -17.62 16.52
N GLY A 119 -8.32 -16.83 15.64
CA GLY A 119 -7.09 -16.11 15.93
C GLY A 119 -7.27 -15.09 17.06
N ALA A 120 -6.32 -15.05 18.00
CA ALA A 120 -6.44 -14.24 19.22
C ALA A 120 -5.67 -12.91 19.17
N ASP A 121 -4.66 -12.77 18.30
CA ASP A 121 -3.85 -11.57 18.21
C ASP A 121 -4.58 -10.48 17.43
N GLU A 122 -4.82 -9.33 18.06
CA GLU A 122 -5.61 -8.23 17.46
C GLU A 122 -4.91 -7.57 16.29
N ASP A 123 -3.59 -7.48 16.29
CA ASP A 123 -2.83 -6.87 15.19
C ASP A 123 -2.87 -7.77 13.96
N VAL A 124 -2.75 -9.09 14.14
CA VAL A 124 -2.90 -10.06 13.06
C VAL A 124 -4.35 -10.10 12.58
N ARG A 125 -5.34 -9.97 13.48
CA ARG A 125 -6.77 -9.85 13.09
C ARG A 125 -7.01 -8.61 12.22
N SER A 126 -6.43 -7.46 12.59
CA SER A 126 -6.55 -6.22 11.81
C SER A 126 -5.96 -6.39 10.40
N LEU A 127 -4.78 -7.03 10.30
CA LEU A 127 -4.17 -7.36 9.02
C LEU A 127 -5.05 -8.34 8.21
N ALA A 128 -5.55 -9.39 8.86
CA ALA A 128 -6.41 -10.39 8.22
C ALA A 128 -7.72 -9.77 7.71
N THR A 129 -8.35 -8.88 8.50
CA THR A 129 -9.53 -8.12 8.09
C THR A 129 -9.23 -7.29 6.85
N THR A 130 -8.12 -6.55 6.86
CA THR A 130 -7.69 -5.74 5.71
C THR A 130 -7.49 -6.59 4.46
N ALA A 131 -6.87 -7.77 4.58
CA ALA A 131 -6.65 -8.67 3.46
C ALA A 131 -7.96 -9.16 2.82
N VAL A 132 -8.94 -9.50 3.67
CA VAL A 132 -10.24 -10.00 3.20
C VAL A 132 -11.07 -8.90 2.55
N GLU A 133 -11.19 -7.73 3.20
CA GLU A 133 -11.92 -6.58 2.67
C GLU A 133 -11.36 -6.14 1.31
N LEU A 134 -10.04 -5.97 1.20
CA LEU A 134 -9.41 -5.57 -0.05
C LEU A 134 -9.58 -6.60 -1.17
N TRP A 135 -9.59 -7.89 -0.83
CA TRP A 135 -9.84 -8.93 -1.84
C TRP A 135 -11.30 -8.95 -2.31
N GLU A 136 -12.25 -8.63 -1.46
CA GLU A 136 -13.67 -8.55 -1.82
C GLU A 136 -13.92 -7.38 -2.77
N ASP A 137 -13.27 -6.24 -2.53
CA ASP A 137 -13.41 -5.05 -3.36
C ASP A 137 -12.55 -5.13 -4.65
N HIS A 138 -11.39 -5.79 -4.59
CA HIS A 138 -10.39 -5.87 -5.66
C HIS A 138 -9.90 -7.30 -5.89
N PRO A 139 -10.77 -8.22 -6.32
CA PRO A 139 -10.39 -9.62 -6.48
C PRO A 139 -9.30 -9.81 -7.53
N GLY A 140 -8.22 -10.49 -7.14
CA GLY A 140 -7.09 -10.77 -8.03
C GLY A 140 -6.05 -9.64 -8.12
N ASP A 141 -6.17 -8.58 -7.34
CA ASP A 141 -5.21 -7.47 -7.35
C ASP A 141 -3.94 -7.83 -6.53
N PRO A 142 -2.75 -7.95 -7.17
CA PRO A 142 -1.50 -8.25 -6.48
C PRO A 142 -1.07 -7.14 -5.51
N SER A 143 -1.50 -5.89 -5.74
CA SER A 143 -1.16 -4.75 -4.89
C SER A 143 -1.73 -4.85 -3.47
N ILE A 144 -2.65 -5.79 -3.21
CA ILE A 144 -3.09 -6.13 -1.86
C ILE A 144 -1.90 -6.52 -0.98
N LEU A 145 -0.90 -7.23 -1.50
CA LEU A 145 0.30 -7.54 -0.74
C LEU A 145 1.03 -6.26 -0.28
N VAL A 146 1.13 -5.25 -1.15
CA VAL A 146 1.72 -3.94 -0.80
C VAL A 146 0.89 -3.25 0.29
N ALA A 147 -0.44 -3.28 0.16
CA ALA A 147 -1.36 -2.72 1.16
C ALA A 147 -1.18 -3.36 2.55
N LEU A 148 -0.92 -4.67 2.60
CA LEU A 148 -0.68 -5.39 3.85
C LEU A 148 0.66 -5.05 4.52
N LEU A 149 1.57 -4.37 3.83
CA LEU A 149 2.80 -3.80 4.40
C LEU A 149 2.58 -2.38 4.96
N MET A 150 1.42 -1.78 4.74
CA MET A 150 1.10 -0.42 5.18
C MET A 150 0.39 -0.41 6.54
N ASN A 151 0.48 0.73 7.24
CA ASN A 151 -0.25 0.94 8.48
C ASN A 151 -1.73 1.23 8.18
N ARG A 152 -2.65 0.44 8.74
CA ARG A 152 -4.07 0.79 8.75
C ARG A 152 -4.34 1.79 9.85
N VAL A 153 -5.03 2.86 9.51
CA VAL A 153 -5.42 3.94 10.44
C VAL A 153 -6.93 4.11 10.33
N ARG A 154 -7.61 4.13 11.48
CA ARG A 154 -9.02 4.45 11.57
C ARG A 154 -9.20 5.83 12.20
N LEU A 155 -9.98 6.67 11.55
CA LEU A 155 -10.34 8.01 12.00
C LEU A 155 -11.79 8.03 12.43
N ALA A 156 -12.04 8.55 13.62
CA ALA A 156 -13.39 8.93 14.05
C ALA A 156 -13.79 10.31 13.47
N PRO A 157 -15.08 10.64 13.40
CA PRO A 157 -15.54 11.94 12.94
C PRO A 157 -14.81 13.10 13.63
N GLY A 158 -14.32 14.06 12.84
CA GLY A 158 -13.53 15.22 13.29
C GLY A 158 -12.03 14.96 13.46
N GLN A 159 -11.56 13.72 13.39
CA GLN A 159 -10.13 13.43 13.36
C GLN A 159 -9.56 13.69 11.96
N GLN A 160 -8.25 13.95 11.91
CA GLN A 160 -7.57 14.27 10.67
C GLN A 160 -6.22 13.57 10.55
N ILE A 161 -5.82 13.31 9.32
CA ILE A 161 -4.46 12.88 8.95
C ILE A 161 -3.88 13.91 7.99
N HIS A 162 -2.63 14.30 8.23
CA HIS A 162 -1.81 15.05 7.30
C HIS A 162 -0.78 14.12 6.66
N LEU A 163 -0.79 14.04 5.32
CA LEU A 163 0.10 13.21 4.51
C LEU A 163 1.17 14.10 3.88
N CYS A 164 2.40 13.93 4.32
CA CYS A 164 3.53 14.60 3.68
C CYS A 164 3.71 14.08 2.25
N ALA A 165 4.23 14.92 1.37
CA ALA A 165 4.65 14.50 0.05
C ALA A 165 5.62 13.31 0.14
N GLY A 166 5.49 12.32 -0.75
CA GLY A 166 6.24 11.06 -0.72
C GLY A 166 5.64 9.96 0.16
N SER A 167 4.63 10.27 0.99
CA SER A 167 3.98 9.24 1.81
C SER A 167 3.06 8.38 0.96
N MET A 168 3.30 7.06 0.95
CA MET A 168 2.37 6.10 0.34
C MET A 168 1.09 6.02 1.15
N HIS A 169 -0.05 6.04 0.48
CA HIS A 169 -1.36 5.97 1.13
C HIS A 169 -2.43 5.39 0.22
N ALA A 170 -3.50 4.90 0.82
CA ALA A 170 -4.73 4.50 0.14
C ALA A 170 -5.92 4.75 1.06
N TYR A 171 -7.07 5.09 0.47
CA TYR A 171 -8.32 5.30 1.18
C TYR A 171 -9.19 4.07 1.02
N LEU A 172 -9.63 3.48 2.15
CA LEU A 172 -10.38 2.24 2.14
C LEU A 172 -11.89 2.47 2.19
N GLY A 173 -12.31 3.57 2.82
CA GLY A 173 -13.72 3.92 2.88
C GLY A 173 -14.13 4.59 4.19
N GLY A 174 -15.37 5.15 4.20
CA GLY A 174 -15.96 5.83 5.33
C GLY A 174 -17.34 6.40 5.01
#